data_4c933b66d6fee39c45b48f5ecb401ea3
#
_entry.id   4c933b66d6fee39c45b48f5ecb401ea3
#
_cell.length_a   1.000
_cell.length_b   1.000
_cell.length_c   1.000
_cell.angle_alpha   90.00
_cell.angle_beta   90.00
_cell.angle_gamma   90.00
#
_symmetry.space_group_name_H-M   'P 1'
#
loop_
_entity.id
_entity.type
_entity.pdbx_description
1 polymer ?
#
loop_
_entity_poly.entity_id
_entity_poly.type
_entity_poly.pdbx_seq_one_letter_code
_entity_poly.pdbx_strand_id
1 'polypeptide(L)'
;MDTFAALKSLSLAYGPPGREKEVRGLFKGYVNGLVDEVFEDTSGNLIVKRYGQHKGTVFFSAHMDEVCFLVSKVLPEGFLRLEGIGADVKLLPSQKVWIHTRSGKRLRGVIGMLAPHLQTEETRKKLNGFEDLFVDVSMSDFSEISVGDFVTYDNEPFSTGDFFFGKSLDDRACGVIIVKMLERLTALRHDFDVFAAFSSREEIGAFGARTAAYALQPDIGIALDVTHAIDTSPNYPKNEFGKGPVIAVGAIPHRKISNLLIETAKQNGIPYQIEPSPSRTGTDTDQIQLETVAAGVVSLPLRYMHTPYEQICVKDIDETARLLALFVSALKEGVV
;
A
#
# COMPACT_ATOMS: atom_id res chain seq x y z
N MET A 1 14.30 12.36 -5.74
CA MET A 1 13.24 12.58 -4.71
C MET A 1 13.80 12.32 -3.31
N ASP A 2 13.47 13.16 -2.31
CA ASP A 2 13.75 12.86 -0.89
C ASP A 2 12.76 11.81 -0.38
N THR A 3 13.26 10.62 -0.03
CA THR A 3 12.45 9.47 0.36
C THR A 3 11.71 9.70 1.69
N PHE A 4 12.38 10.27 2.70
CA PHE A 4 11.75 10.51 4.00
C PHE A 4 10.64 11.57 3.91
N ALA A 5 10.87 12.65 3.16
CA ALA A 5 9.87 13.68 2.94
C ALA A 5 8.66 13.15 2.16
N ALA A 6 8.88 12.30 1.15
CA ALA A 6 7.82 11.67 0.39
C ALA A 6 6.99 10.70 1.25
N LEU A 7 7.64 9.82 2.01
CA LEU A 7 6.97 8.91 2.94
C LEU A 7 6.14 9.66 3.98
N LYS A 8 6.69 10.75 4.55
CA LYS A 8 5.96 11.59 5.50
C LYS A 8 4.70 12.19 4.88
N SER A 9 4.81 12.78 3.70
CA SER A 9 3.68 13.40 3.02
C SER A 9 2.60 12.38 2.65
N LEU A 10 3.02 11.22 2.16
CA LEU A 10 2.11 10.12 1.79
C LEU A 10 1.44 9.50 3.02
N SER A 11 2.18 9.29 4.12
CA SER A 11 1.62 8.75 5.36
C SER A 11 0.56 9.67 5.97
N LEU A 12 0.72 10.99 5.88
CA LEU A 12 -0.23 11.96 6.39
C LEU A 12 -1.45 12.17 5.48
N ALA A 13 -1.34 11.83 4.20
CA ALA A 13 -2.38 12.08 3.22
C ALA A 13 -3.63 11.21 3.47
N TYR A 14 -4.79 11.79 3.20
CA TYR A 14 -6.08 11.12 3.23
C TYR A 14 -6.30 10.29 1.95
N GLY A 15 -6.62 9.01 2.09
CA GLY A 15 -6.83 8.14 0.94
C GLY A 15 -7.49 6.80 1.25
N PRO A 16 -8.69 6.74 1.86
CA PRO A 16 -9.47 5.52 1.94
C PRO A 16 -9.83 4.96 0.57
N PRO A 17 -10.23 3.68 0.46
CA PRO A 17 -10.66 3.08 -0.79
C PRO A 17 -11.73 3.91 -1.53
N GLY A 18 -11.45 4.30 -2.77
CA GLY A 18 -12.29 5.17 -3.58
C GLY A 18 -12.23 6.67 -3.23
N ARG A 19 -11.31 7.07 -2.35
CA ARG A 19 -11.08 8.47 -1.92
C ARG A 19 -9.61 8.89 -2.00
N GLU A 20 -8.82 8.27 -2.85
CA GLU A 20 -7.37 8.39 -2.95
C GLU A 20 -6.89 9.70 -3.63
N LYS A 21 -7.78 10.66 -3.89
CA LYS A 21 -7.49 11.89 -4.65
C LYS A 21 -6.27 12.67 -4.11
N GLU A 22 -6.11 12.77 -2.79
CA GLU A 22 -5.00 13.50 -2.17
C GLU A 22 -3.67 12.77 -2.42
N VAL A 23 -3.65 11.45 -2.21
CA VAL A 23 -2.49 10.58 -2.46
C VAL A 23 -2.12 10.58 -3.94
N ARG A 24 -3.12 10.46 -4.82
CA ARG A 24 -2.94 10.54 -6.27
C ARG A 24 -2.30 11.86 -6.72
N GLY A 25 -2.72 12.97 -6.10
CA GLY A 25 -2.12 14.29 -6.36
C GLY A 25 -0.64 14.36 -5.99
N LEU A 26 -0.23 13.72 -4.88
CA LEU A 26 1.17 13.64 -4.48
C LEU A 26 1.98 12.81 -5.48
N PHE A 27 1.52 11.61 -5.83
CA PHE A 27 2.23 10.77 -6.81
C PHE A 27 2.31 11.44 -8.18
N LYS A 28 1.25 12.13 -8.63
CA LYS A 28 1.28 12.91 -9.87
C LYS A 28 2.39 13.99 -9.85
N GLY A 29 2.61 14.60 -8.69
CA GLY A 29 3.72 15.53 -8.48
C GLY A 29 5.09 14.85 -8.55
N TYR A 30 5.24 13.68 -7.93
CA TYR A 30 6.52 12.97 -7.88
C TYR A 30 6.94 12.37 -9.22
N VAL A 31 6.01 11.95 -10.08
CA VAL A 31 6.33 11.39 -11.41
C VAL A 31 6.53 12.45 -12.49
N ASN A 32 6.29 13.72 -12.16
CA ASN A 32 6.42 14.81 -13.14
C ASN A 32 7.85 14.90 -13.70
N GLY A 33 7.96 14.88 -15.03
CA GLY A 33 9.24 14.87 -15.74
C GLY A 33 9.97 13.52 -15.77
N LEU A 34 9.39 12.45 -15.21
CA LEU A 34 9.97 11.11 -15.23
C LEU A 34 9.32 10.20 -16.27
N VAL A 35 8.15 10.55 -16.76
CA VAL A 35 7.29 9.72 -17.61
C VAL A 35 6.77 10.52 -18.82
N ASP A 36 6.33 9.82 -19.85
CA ASP A 36 5.87 10.42 -21.10
C ASP A 36 4.36 10.74 -21.06
N GLU A 37 3.56 9.91 -20.37
CA GLU A 37 2.13 10.13 -20.20
C GLU A 37 1.70 9.91 -18.74
N VAL A 38 0.72 10.71 -18.30
CA VAL A 38 0.06 10.60 -16.99
C VAL A 38 -1.44 10.82 -17.18
N PHE A 39 -2.26 9.87 -16.73
CA PHE A 39 -3.72 10.00 -16.77
C PHE A 39 -4.38 9.27 -15.60
N GLU A 40 -5.64 9.60 -15.35
CA GLU A 40 -6.48 8.94 -14.36
C GLU A 40 -7.55 8.14 -15.09
N ASP A 41 -7.78 6.90 -14.68
CA ASP A 41 -8.87 6.08 -15.21
C ASP A 41 -10.17 6.27 -14.41
N THR A 42 -11.24 5.65 -14.88
CA THR A 42 -12.58 5.72 -14.24
C THR A 42 -12.63 5.00 -12.88
N SER A 43 -11.70 4.09 -12.62
CA SER A 43 -11.56 3.40 -11.32
C SER A 43 -10.83 4.24 -10.28
N GLY A 44 -10.20 5.35 -10.71
CA GLY A 44 -9.45 6.24 -9.84
C GLY A 44 -7.97 5.88 -9.72
N ASN A 45 -7.46 4.99 -10.56
CA ASN A 45 -6.02 4.74 -10.67
C ASN A 45 -5.31 5.96 -11.27
N LEU A 46 -4.09 6.25 -10.80
CA LEU A 46 -3.16 7.09 -11.53
C LEU A 46 -2.28 6.19 -12.38
N ILE A 47 -2.39 6.29 -13.68
CA ILE A 47 -1.60 5.51 -14.63
C ILE A 47 -0.55 6.39 -15.25
N VAL A 48 0.69 5.89 -15.29
CA VAL A 48 1.82 6.55 -15.92
C VAL A 48 2.44 5.63 -16.96
N LYS A 49 2.99 6.21 -18.02
CA LYS A 49 3.67 5.50 -19.09
C LYS A 49 5.03 6.08 -19.36
N ARG A 50 6.03 5.22 -19.50
CA ARG A 50 7.35 5.57 -20.00
C ARG A 50 7.70 4.68 -21.16
N TYR A 51 7.92 5.28 -22.32
CA TYR A 51 8.19 4.54 -23.54
C TYR A 51 9.63 4.03 -23.60
N GLY A 52 9.75 2.76 -24.03
CA GLY A 52 10.99 2.11 -24.40
C GLY A 52 11.17 2.06 -25.90
N GLN A 53 11.46 0.87 -26.44
CA GLN A 53 11.58 0.62 -27.87
C GLN A 53 10.36 -0.14 -28.43
N HIS A 54 9.25 -0.19 -27.72
CA HIS A 54 7.99 -0.84 -28.10
C HIS A 54 8.12 -2.35 -28.45
N LYS A 55 9.04 -3.07 -27.78
CA LYS A 55 9.24 -4.51 -27.98
C LYS A 55 8.43 -5.39 -27.03
N GLY A 56 7.61 -4.78 -26.21
CA GLY A 56 6.73 -5.40 -25.25
C GLY A 56 6.35 -4.39 -24.18
N THR A 57 5.50 -4.82 -23.26
CA THR A 57 4.94 -3.99 -22.21
C THR A 57 5.12 -4.63 -20.83
N VAL A 58 5.57 -3.85 -19.87
CA VAL A 58 5.63 -4.26 -18.46
C VAL A 58 4.81 -3.30 -17.61
N PHE A 59 4.00 -3.85 -16.74
CA PHE A 59 3.09 -3.15 -15.85
C PHE A 59 3.49 -3.33 -14.40
N PHE A 60 3.59 -2.24 -13.65
CA PHE A 60 3.82 -2.22 -12.22
C PHE A 60 2.57 -1.70 -11.50
N SER A 61 2.21 -2.30 -10.37
CA SER A 61 1.11 -1.85 -9.53
C SER A 61 1.56 -1.71 -8.09
N ALA A 62 1.13 -0.63 -7.43
CA ALA A 62 1.24 -0.40 -5.99
C ALA A 62 0.02 0.41 -5.56
N HIS A 63 -0.64 0.05 -4.45
CA HIS A 63 -1.89 0.71 -4.12
C HIS A 63 -1.73 2.01 -3.33
N MET A 64 -2.72 2.89 -3.47
CA MET A 64 -2.77 4.19 -2.81
C MET A 64 -3.65 4.20 -1.57
N ASP A 65 -4.65 3.31 -1.55
CA ASP A 65 -5.63 3.30 -0.47
C ASP A 65 -5.05 2.80 0.86
N GLU A 66 -5.78 3.02 1.90
CA GLU A 66 -5.38 2.73 3.28
C GLU A 66 -6.50 2.06 4.05
N VAL A 67 -6.15 1.24 5.03
CA VAL A 67 -7.09 0.75 6.03
C VAL A 67 -7.76 1.93 6.73
N CYS A 68 -9.07 1.83 6.93
CA CYS A 68 -9.88 2.92 7.45
C CYS A 68 -11.15 2.43 8.14
N PHE A 69 -12.00 3.37 8.53
CA PHE A 69 -13.30 3.08 9.12
C PHE A 69 -14.38 3.92 8.45
N LEU A 70 -15.62 3.44 8.58
CA LEU A 70 -16.82 4.18 8.20
C LEU A 70 -17.68 4.47 9.44
N VAL A 71 -18.25 5.65 9.51
CA VAL A 71 -19.29 5.96 10.49
C VAL A 71 -20.52 5.14 10.14
N SER A 72 -20.88 4.19 11.00
CA SER A 72 -22.07 3.35 10.83
C SER A 72 -23.29 3.92 11.58
N LYS A 73 -23.07 4.72 12.64
CA LYS A 73 -24.14 5.42 13.38
C LYS A 73 -23.61 6.67 14.06
N VAL A 74 -24.40 7.73 14.05
CA VAL A 74 -24.20 8.95 14.85
C VAL A 74 -25.19 8.93 16.02
N LEU A 75 -24.67 9.04 17.26
CA LEU A 75 -25.49 9.08 18.47
C LEU A 75 -25.73 10.53 18.91
N PRO A 76 -26.87 10.83 19.56
CA PRO A 76 -27.24 12.21 19.92
C PRO A 76 -26.21 12.92 20.83
N GLU A 77 -25.49 12.15 21.66
CA GLU A 77 -24.53 12.67 22.63
C GLU A 77 -23.15 12.98 22.03
N GLY A 78 -22.99 12.86 20.69
CA GLY A 78 -21.71 13.10 20.02
C GLY A 78 -20.76 11.90 20.08
N PHE A 79 -21.31 10.69 20.10
CA PHE A 79 -20.54 9.46 19.92
C PHE A 79 -20.87 8.82 18.58
N LEU A 80 -19.85 8.23 17.95
CA LEU A 80 -20.00 7.55 16.66
C LEU A 80 -19.75 6.05 16.83
N ARG A 81 -20.51 5.24 16.10
CA ARG A 81 -20.18 3.83 15.87
C ARG A 81 -19.45 3.70 14.54
N LEU A 82 -18.53 2.76 14.49
CA LEU A 82 -17.69 2.49 13.33
C LEU A 82 -17.88 1.09 12.78
N GLU A 83 -17.58 0.94 11.51
CA GLU A 83 -17.24 -0.31 10.84
C GLU A 83 -15.86 -0.16 10.20
N GLY A 84 -15.01 -1.20 10.27
CA GLY A 84 -13.64 -1.13 9.79
C GLY A 84 -13.44 -1.77 8.43
N ILE A 85 -12.45 -1.26 7.72
CA ILE A 85 -11.89 -1.84 6.49
C ILE A 85 -10.43 -2.15 6.80
N GLY A 86 -10.07 -3.44 6.87
CA GLY A 86 -8.70 -3.91 7.06
C GLY A 86 -8.10 -3.80 8.48
N ALA A 87 -8.79 -3.17 9.46
CA ALA A 87 -8.23 -2.90 10.78
C ALA A 87 -8.68 -3.88 11.88
N ASP A 88 -7.76 -4.25 12.81
CA ASP A 88 -8.09 -5.05 13.99
C ASP A 88 -8.58 -4.15 15.15
N VAL A 89 -9.77 -4.47 15.67
CA VAL A 89 -10.40 -3.75 16.80
C VAL A 89 -9.52 -3.65 18.04
N LYS A 90 -8.60 -4.60 18.26
CA LYS A 90 -7.71 -4.62 19.43
C LYS A 90 -6.69 -3.49 19.44
N LEU A 91 -6.41 -2.89 18.30
CA LEU A 91 -5.44 -1.82 18.15
C LEU A 91 -6.05 -0.42 18.27
N LEU A 92 -7.39 -0.35 18.35
CA LEU A 92 -8.14 0.90 18.23
C LEU A 92 -8.35 1.69 19.52
N PRO A 93 -8.51 1.08 20.72
CA PRO A 93 -8.75 1.83 21.93
C PRO A 93 -7.68 2.91 22.18
N SER A 94 -8.13 4.13 22.49
CA SER A 94 -7.30 5.32 22.72
C SER A 94 -6.61 5.92 21.48
N GLN A 95 -6.87 5.42 20.29
CA GLN A 95 -6.34 6.03 19.07
C GLN A 95 -7.06 7.34 18.76
N LYS A 96 -6.27 8.33 18.33
CA LYS A 96 -6.80 9.57 17.73
C LYS A 96 -7.16 9.30 16.29
N VAL A 97 -8.25 9.90 15.83
CA VAL A 97 -8.73 9.73 14.47
C VAL A 97 -9.21 11.06 13.88
N TRP A 98 -9.14 11.14 12.55
CA TRP A 98 -9.81 12.14 11.75
C TRP A 98 -11.12 11.60 11.21
N ILE A 99 -12.20 12.33 11.40
CA ILE A 99 -13.49 12.12 10.73
C ILE A 99 -13.54 13.07 9.54
N HIS A 100 -13.76 12.54 8.34
CA HIS A 100 -13.79 13.28 7.08
C HIS A 100 -15.22 13.37 6.57
N THR A 101 -15.85 14.54 6.73
CA THR A 101 -17.24 14.74 6.31
C THR A 101 -17.36 14.90 4.79
N ARG A 102 -18.53 14.67 4.26
CA ARG A 102 -18.83 14.86 2.82
C ARG A 102 -18.69 16.32 2.38
N SER A 103 -18.82 17.28 3.28
CA SER A 103 -18.58 18.70 3.00
C SER A 103 -17.09 19.06 2.88
N GLY A 104 -16.17 18.11 3.24
CA GLY A 104 -14.73 18.33 3.27
C GLY A 104 -14.20 18.85 4.61
N LYS A 105 -15.05 19.01 5.62
CA LYS A 105 -14.60 19.34 6.99
C LYS A 105 -13.92 18.13 7.62
N ARG A 106 -12.87 18.38 8.40
CA ARG A 106 -12.17 17.35 9.20
C ARG A 106 -12.38 17.65 10.68
N LEU A 107 -12.80 16.63 11.43
CA LEU A 107 -12.96 16.70 12.88
C LEU A 107 -12.05 15.65 13.55
N ARG A 108 -11.49 15.99 14.69
CA ARG A 108 -10.75 15.04 15.51
C ARG A 108 -11.69 14.33 16.47
N GLY A 109 -11.45 13.04 16.66
CA GLY A 109 -12.09 12.22 17.68
C GLY A 109 -11.08 11.29 18.34
N VAL A 110 -11.52 10.64 19.40
CA VAL A 110 -10.77 9.61 20.09
C VAL A 110 -11.59 8.33 20.16
N ILE A 111 -10.99 7.21 19.78
CA ILE A 111 -11.66 5.91 19.91
C ILE A 111 -11.65 5.51 21.38
N GLY A 112 -12.84 5.37 21.95
CA GLY A 112 -13.08 4.96 23.32
C GLY A 112 -13.68 3.57 23.41
N MET A 113 -13.60 3.01 24.60
CA MET A 113 -14.31 1.81 25.02
C MET A 113 -14.79 1.98 26.44
N LEU A 114 -15.70 1.10 26.90
CA LEU A 114 -16.17 1.13 28.29
C LEU A 114 -14.98 1.02 29.25
N ALA A 115 -14.91 1.93 30.23
CA ALA A 115 -13.81 1.97 31.20
C ALA A 115 -13.67 0.63 31.95
N PRO A 116 -12.45 0.17 32.29
CA PRO A 116 -12.24 -1.16 32.89
C PRO A 116 -13.04 -1.43 34.16
N HIS A 117 -13.26 -0.41 35.00
CA HIS A 117 -14.03 -0.54 36.24
C HIS A 117 -15.54 -0.59 36.05
N LEU A 118 -16.03 -0.28 34.84
CA LEU A 118 -17.43 -0.42 34.46
C LEU A 118 -17.71 -1.71 33.66
N GLN A 119 -16.66 -2.47 33.33
CA GLN A 119 -16.75 -3.72 32.62
C GLN A 119 -17.04 -4.89 33.57
N THR A 120 -17.82 -5.86 33.13
CA THR A 120 -17.95 -7.17 33.81
C THR A 120 -16.66 -7.99 33.60
N GLU A 121 -16.49 -9.08 34.38
CA GLU A 121 -15.36 -10.00 34.14
C GLU A 121 -15.36 -10.60 32.72
N GLU A 122 -16.53 -10.83 32.16
CA GLU A 122 -16.70 -11.37 30.83
C GLU A 122 -16.31 -10.37 29.73
N THR A 123 -16.82 -9.14 29.79
CA THR A 123 -16.51 -8.08 28.84
C THR A 123 -15.05 -7.63 28.95
N ARG A 124 -14.42 -7.72 30.13
CA ARG A 124 -13.00 -7.40 30.33
C ARG A 124 -12.05 -8.39 29.62
N LYS A 125 -12.48 -9.65 29.46
CA LYS A 125 -11.69 -10.71 28.79
C LYS A 125 -11.84 -10.74 27.29
N LYS A 126 -12.85 -10.06 26.74
CA LYS A 126 -13.17 -10.08 25.30
C LYS A 126 -13.39 -8.66 24.79
N LEU A 127 -12.55 -8.20 23.87
CA LEU A 127 -12.93 -7.18 22.91
C LEU A 127 -13.48 -7.93 21.70
N ASN A 128 -14.81 -7.89 21.50
CA ASN A 128 -15.48 -8.77 20.55
C ASN A 128 -15.54 -8.19 19.14
N GLY A 129 -15.76 -6.86 19.01
CA GLY A 129 -15.91 -6.23 17.72
C GLY A 129 -16.04 -4.71 17.80
N PHE A 130 -16.41 -4.10 16.68
CA PHE A 130 -16.63 -2.65 16.58
C PHE A 130 -17.79 -2.17 17.45
N GLU A 131 -18.73 -3.04 17.82
CA GLU A 131 -19.84 -2.74 18.73
C GLU A 131 -19.39 -2.37 20.14
N ASP A 132 -18.19 -2.77 20.56
CA ASP A 132 -17.63 -2.43 21.87
C ASP A 132 -16.94 -1.06 21.87
N LEU A 133 -16.74 -0.47 20.69
CA LEU A 133 -16.00 0.78 20.49
C LEU A 133 -16.94 1.94 20.11
N PHE A 134 -16.48 3.15 20.39
CA PHE A 134 -17.11 4.38 19.92
C PHE A 134 -16.02 5.42 19.63
N VAL A 135 -16.36 6.41 18.81
CA VAL A 135 -15.52 7.63 18.67
C VAL A 135 -16.21 8.75 19.43
N ASP A 136 -15.49 9.39 20.30
CA ASP A 136 -15.93 10.58 21.02
C ASP A 136 -15.60 11.83 20.22
N VAL A 137 -16.64 12.55 19.80
CA VAL A 137 -16.59 13.88 19.15
C VAL A 137 -17.48 14.88 19.89
N SER A 138 -17.94 14.54 21.11
CA SER A 138 -18.93 15.28 21.89
C SER A 138 -18.58 16.74 22.17
N MET A 139 -17.28 17.05 22.22
CA MET A 139 -16.78 18.40 22.46
C MET A 139 -16.58 19.23 21.17
N SER A 140 -17.02 18.71 20.03
CA SER A 140 -16.92 19.36 18.72
C SER A 140 -18.30 19.63 18.14
N ASP A 141 -18.39 20.53 17.16
CA ASP A 141 -19.58 20.62 16.32
C ASP A 141 -19.61 19.45 15.34
N PHE A 142 -20.32 18.40 15.71
CA PHE A 142 -20.48 17.16 14.94
C PHE A 142 -21.73 17.12 14.06
N SER A 143 -22.43 18.24 13.92
CA SER A 143 -23.70 18.35 13.17
C SER A 143 -23.59 17.94 11.70
N GLU A 144 -22.39 18.05 11.11
CA GLU A 144 -22.13 17.68 9.72
C GLU A 144 -21.71 16.21 9.53
N ILE A 145 -21.47 15.47 10.63
CA ILE A 145 -21.07 14.06 10.53
C ILE A 145 -22.28 13.21 10.14
N SER A 146 -22.09 12.34 9.17
CA SER A 146 -23.13 11.48 8.62
C SER A 146 -22.64 10.02 8.52
N VAL A 147 -23.60 9.09 8.50
CA VAL A 147 -23.33 7.68 8.19
C VAL A 147 -22.66 7.58 6.82
N GLY A 148 -21.57 6.81 6.73
CA GLY A 148 -20.75 6.66 5.55
C GLY A 148 -19.62 7.69 5.41
N ASP A 149 -19.42 8.59 6.38
CA ASP A 149 -18.22 9.40 6.46
C ASP A 149 -17.03 8.52 6.84
N PHE A 150 -15.88 8.80 6.23
CA PHE A 150 -14.67 8.03 6.48
C PHE A 150 -13.93 8.51 7.72
N VAL A 151 -13.29 7.57 8.40
CA VAL A 151 -12.47 7.82 9.58
C VAL A 151 -11.10 7.19 9.38
N THR A 152 -10.04 7.97 9.58
CA THR A 152 -8.64 7.54 9.43
C THR A 152 -7.83 7.83 10.69
N TYR A 153 -6.71 7.15 10.87
CA TYR A 153 -5.81 7.42 11.99
C TYR A 153 -5.23 8.84 11.94
N ASP A 154 -5.11 9.50 13.10
CA ASP A 154 -4.44 10.80 13.32
C ASP A 154 -3.11 10.58 14.05
N ASN A 155 -2.09 10.10 13.32
CA ASN A 155 -0.78 9.78 13.87
C ASN A 155 0.32 10.52 13.12
N GLU A 156 1.25 11.13 13.85
CA GLU A 156 2.43 11.77 13.28
C GLU A 156 3.50 10.72 12.96
N PRO A 157 3.93 10.59 11.70
CA PRO A 157 5.01 9.70 11.33
C PRO A 157 6.36 10.21 11.86
N PHE A 158 7.29 9.29 12.11
CA PHE A 158 8.63 9.61 12.57
C PHE A 158 9.68 8.67 11.97
N SER A 159 10.94 9.04 12.09
CA SER A 159 12.06 8.21 11.64
C SER A 159 13.12 8.07 12.73
N THR A 160 13.83 6.94 12.70
CA THR A 160 15.00 6.70 13.52
C THR A 160 16.03 5.88 12.74
N GLY A 161 17.22 6.47 12.49
CA GLY A 161 18.21 5.87 11.60
C GLY A 161 17.63 5.63 10.20
N ASP A 162 17.76 4.41 9.73
CA ASP A 162 17.25 3.99 8.42
C ASP A 162 15.77 3.57 8.43
N PHE A 163 15.10 3.67 9.57
CA PHE A 163 13.71 3.23 9.73
C PHE A 163 12.75 4.40 9.69
N PHE A 164 11.61 4.17 9.03
CA PHE A 164 10.48 5.08 9.00
C PHE A 164 9.25 4.40 9.61
N PHE A 165 8.49 5.18 10.39
CA PHE A 165 7.27 4.75 11.07
C PHE A 165 6.13 5.68 10.70
N GLY A 166 5.00 5.11 10.28
CA GLY A 166 3.80 5.87 9.94
C GLY A 166 2.66 4.94 9.55
N LYS A 167 1.49 5.49 9.37
CA LYS A 167 0.36 4.74 8.80
C LYS A 167 0.49 4.63 7.29
N SER A 168 -0.20 3.68 6.69
CA SER A 168 -0.38 3.56 5.23
C SER A 168 0.93 3.45 4.45
N LEU A 169 1.98 2.89 5.08
CA LEU A 169 3.18 2.47 4.38
C LEU A 169 2.88 1.26 3.51
N ASP A 170 1.93 0.46 3.94
CA ASP A 170 1.08 -0.42 3.18
C ASP A 170 0.06 0.42 2.39
N ASP A 171 0.15 0.61 1.08
CA ASP A 171 1.29 0.21 0.22
C ASP A 171 1.96 1.44 -0.42
N ARG A 172 1.77 2.62 0.19
CA ARG A 172 2.33 3.88 -0.33
C ARG A 172 3.86 3.88 -0.39
N ALA A 173 4.51 3.04 0.42
CA ALA A 173 5.95 2.85 0.35
C ALA A 173 6.39 2.20 -0.98
N CYS A 174 5.62 1.25 -1.48
CA CYS A 174 5.87 0.66 -2.81
C CYS A 174 5.54 1.65 -3.94
N GLY A 175 4.57 2.53 -3.73
CA GLY A 175 4.39 3.67 -4.64
C GLY A 175 5.66 4.53 -4.74
N VAL A 176 6.36 4.78 -3.62
CA VAL A 176 7.68 5.46 -3.62
C VAL A 176 8.74 4.65 -4.37
N ILE A 177 8.72 3.31 -4.26
CA ILE A 177 9.61 2.43 -5.03
C ILE A 177 9.38 2.63 -6.54
N ILE A 178 8.14 2.68 -7.00
CA ILE A 178 7.82 2.93 -8.42
C ILE A 178 8.41 4.27 -8.88
N VAL A 179 8.24 5.34 -8.12
CA VAL A 179 8.81 6.65 -8.47
C VAL A 179 10.32 6.57 -8.58
N LYS A 180 11.01 5.95 -7.62
CA LYS A 180 12.48 5.79 -7.63
C LYS A 180 12.97 4.87 -8.76
N MET A 181 12.21 3.86 -9.11
CA MET A 181 12.46 3.02 -10.30
C MET A 181 12.41 3.88 -11.56
N LEU A 182 11.38 4.71 -11.73
CA LEU A 182 11.24 5.61 -12.88
C LEU A 182 12.37 6.64 -12.95
N GLU A 183 12.80 7.21 -11.80
CA GLU A 183 13.99 8.07 -11.74
C GLU A 183 15.23 7.36 -12.31
N ARG A 184 15.48 6.10 -11.89
CA ARG A 184 16.63 5.30 -12.37
C ARG A 184 16.54 4.97 -13.86
N LEU A 185 15.33 4.70 -14.35
CA LEU A 185 15.08 4.41 -15.78
C LEU A 185 15.39 5.60 -16.69
N THR A 186 15.45 6.83 -16.19
CA THR A 186 15.86 7.98 -17.01
C THR A 186 17.29 7.84 -17.55
N ALA A 187 18.15 7.09 -16.87
CA ALA A 187 19.54 6.86 -17.24
C ALA A 187 19.78 5.47 -17.88
N LEU A 188 18.74 4.64 -18.00
CA LEU A 188 18.86 3.27 -18.52
C LEU A 188 18.14 3.12 -19.86
N ARG A 189 18.72 2.34 -20.77
CA ARG A 189 18.01 1.89 -21.97
C ARG A 189 17.16 0.69 -21.65
N HIS A 190 15.96 0.64 -22.17
CA HIS A 190 15.04 -0.48 -22.05
C HIS A 190 14.26 -0.71 -23.34
N ASP A 191 13.97 -1.96 -23.64
CA ASP A 191 13.27 -2.37 -24.86
C ASP A 191 11.73 -2.29 -24.67
N PHE A 192 11.25 -2.56 -23.45
CA PHE A 192 9.84 -2.59 -23.11
C PHE A 192 9.29 -1.21 -22.74
N ASP A 193 8.04 -0.95 -23.10
CA ASP A 193 7.29 0.17 -22.57
C ASP A 193 6.89 -0.14 -21.12
N VAL A 194 7.06 0.83 -20.25
CA VAL A 194 6.75 0.71 -18.83
C VAL A 194 5.44 1.41 -18.53
N PHE A 195 4.49 0.67 -17.99
CA PHE A 195 3.28 1.21 -17.40
C PHE A 195 3.36 1.04 -15.89
N ALA A 196 2.89 2.02 -15.13
CA ALA A 196 2.67 1.84 -13.72
C ALA A 196 1.31 2.41 -13.31
N ALA A 197 0.60 1.69 -12.46
CA ALA A 197 -0.59 2.16 -11.78
C ALA A 197 -0.29 2.36 -10.30
N PHE A 198 -0.53 3.56 -9.81
CA PHE A 198 -0.83 3.76 -8.41
C PHE A 198 -2.30 3.39 -8.26
N SER A 199 -2.56 2.16 -7.80
CA SER A 199 -3.88 1.54 -7.89
C SER A 199 -4.79 2.00 -6.77
N SER A 200 -6.09 1.91 -7.00
CA SER A 200 -7.15 2.23 -6.06
C SER A 200 -7.85 0.97 -5.57
N ARG A 201 -8.40 1.00 -4.34
CA ARG A 201 -9.27 -0.06 -3.80
C ARG A 201 -8.63 -1.44 -3.73
N GLU A 202 -7.35 -1.51 -3.35
CA GLU A 202 -6.71 -2.80 -3.08
C GLU A 202 -7.30 -3.43 -1.84
N GLU A 203 -7.40 -2.70 -0.74
CA GLU A 203 -7.86 -3.11 0.59
C GLU A 203 -9.28 -3.73 0.64
N ILE A 204 -10.02 -3.60 -0.46
CA ILE A 204 -11.36 -4.16 -0.61
C ILE A 204 -11.48 -5.14 -1.78
N GLY A 205 -10.33 -5.59 -2.35
CA GLY A 205 -10.29 -6.66 -3.35
C GLY A 205 -9.50 -6.39 -4.63
N ALA A 206 -8.52 -5.48 -4.60
CA ALA A 206 -7.59 -5.17 -5.69
C ALA A 206 -8.27 -4.77 -7.01
N PHE A 207 -9.40 -4.05 -6.91
CA PHE A 207 -10.22 -3.72 -8.07
C PHE A 207 -9.53 -2.78 -9.05
N GLY A 208 -8.73 -1.83 -8.54
CA GLY A 208 -8.04 -0.86 -9.37
C GLY A 208 -7.00 -1.52 -10.27
N ALA A 209 -6.15 -2.38 -9.72
CA ALA A 209 -5.13 -3.08 -10.50
C ALA A 209 -5.72 -3.96 -11.59
N ARG A 210 -6.84 -4.65 -11.30
CA ARG A 210 -7.55 -5.44 -12.28
C ARG A 210 -8.03 -4.61 -13.47
N THR A 211 -8.71 -3.50 -13.18
CA THR A 211 -9.22 -2.62 -14.24
C THR A 211 -8.10 -1.99 -15.06
N ALA A 212 -6.97 -1.66 -14.44
CA ALA A 212 -5.79 -1.17 -15.15
C ALA A 212 -5.17 -2.26 -16.03
N ALA A 213 -4.96 -3.47 -15.52
CA ALA A 213 -4.43 -4.59 -16.31
C ALA A 213 -5.33 -4.94 -17.50
N TYR A 214 -6.66 -4.97 -17.29
CA TYR A 214 -7.62 -5.18 -18.36
C TYR A 214 -7.51 -4.10 -19.47
N ALA A 215 -7.42 -2.85 -19.09
CA ALA A 215 -7.36 -1.75 -20.06
C ALA A 215 -6.02 -1.65 -20.79
N LEU A 216 -4.91 -1.98 -20.11
CA LEU A 216 -3.54 -1.86 -20.64
C LEU A 216 -3.08 -3.10 -21.40
N GLN A 217 -3.61 -4.29 -21.08
CA GLN A 217 -3.24 -5.58 -21.66
C GLN A 217 -1.71 -5.79 -21.73
N PRO A 218 -0.99 -5.68 -20.61
CA PRO A 218 0.47 -5.78 -20.60
C PRO A 218 0.92 -7.24 -20.77
N ASP A 219 2.14 -7.44 -21.33
CA ASP A 219 2.75 -8.78 -21.44
C ASP A 219 3.18 -9.30 -20.06
N ILE A 220 3.67 -8.42 -19.20
CA ILE A 220 4.19 -8.73 -17.86
C ILE A 220 3.55 -7.81 -16.83
N GLY A 221 3.13 -8.35 -15.70
CA GLY A 221 2.68 -7.61 -14.52
C GLY A 221 3.59 -7.86 -13.31
N ILE A 222 3.89 -6.82 -12.55
CA ILE A 222 4.57 -6.90 -11.26
C ILE A 222 3.75 -6.12 -10.25
N ALA A 223 3.13 -6.83 -9.30
CA ALA A 223 2.59 -6.17 -8.13
C ALA A 223 3.73 -5.89 -7.14
N LEU A 224 3.80 -4.66 -6.69
CA LEU A 224 4.56 -4.30 -5.52
C LEU A 224 3.58 -4.22 -4.35
N ASP A 225 4.02 -4.74 -3.21
CA ASP A 225 3.23 -4.74 -1.99
C ASP A 225 4.17 -4.89 -0.80
N VAL A 226 3.66 -4.89 0.40
CA VAL A 226 4.44 -5.16 1.60
C VAL A 226 4.35 -6.63 2.00
N THR A 227 5.29 -7.10 2.81
CA THR A 227 5.22 -8.42 3.45
C THR A 227 5.78 -8.37 4.87
N HIS A 228 5.42 -9.36 5.67
CA HIS A 228 5.79 -9.41 7.08
C HIS A 228 7.30 -9.52 7.29
N ALA A 229 7.89 -8.51 7.94
CA ALA A 229 9.26 -8.59 8.46
C ALA A 229 9.29 -9.32 9.80
N ILE A 230 10.45 -9.90 10.15
CA ILE A 230 10.66 -10.58 11.44
C ILE A 230 10.24 -9.69 12.60
N ASP A 231 9.36 -10.22 13.43
CA ASP A 231 9.01 -9.72 14.75
C ASP A 231 9.34 -10.73 15.84
N THR A 232 8.66 -10.66 16.98
CA THR A 232 8.83 -11.61 18.08
C THR A 232 8.11 -12.93 17.89
N SER A 233 7.34 -13.11 16.79
CA SER A 233 6.59 -14.33 16.52
C SER A 233 7.50 -15.43 15.95
N PRO A 234 7.59 -16.62 16.58
CA PRO A 234 8.44 -17.70 16.09
C PRO A 234 7.90 -18.39 14.82
N ASN A 235 6.65 -18.13 14.43
CA ASN A 235 5.94 -18.88 13.40
C ASN A 235 5.77 -18.14 12.05
N TYR A 236 6.28 -16.92 11.93
CA TYR A 236 6.15 -16.10 10.71
C TYR A 236 7.36 -16.19 9.78
N PRO A 237 7.18 -15.85 8.49
CA PRO A 237 8.28 -15.76 7.52
C PRO A 237 9.41 -14.92 8.05
N LYS A 238 10.65 -15.28 7.68
CA LYS A 238 11.86 -14.65 8.21
C LYS A 238 12.39 -13.56 7.30
N ASN A 239 11.53 -12.67 6.79
CA ASN A 239 11.99 -11.53 6.02
C ASN A 239 12.65 -10.50 6.94
N GLU A 240 13.87 -10.11 6.64
CA GLU A 240 14.67 -9.20 7.47
C GLU A 240 14.72 -7.81 6.85
N PHE A 241 14.73 -6.78 7.69
CA PHE A 241 15.02 -5.42 7.26
C PHE A 241 16.47 -5.26 6.79
N GLY A 242 16.70 -4.43 5.79
CA GLY A 242 18.01 -4.15 5.24
C GLY A 242 18.61 -5.30 4.42
N LYS A 243 17.80 -6.30 4.08
CA LYS A 243 18.17 -7.43 3.22
C LYS A 243 17.58 -7.37 1.83
N GLY A 244 17.04 -6.20 1.46
CA GLY A 244 16.46 -5.94 0.15
C GLY A 244 15.06 -6.50 -0.06
N PRO A 245 14.56 -6.42 -1.31
CA PRO A 245 13.23 -6.88 -1.67
C PRO A 245 13.02 -8.37 -1.40
N VAL A 246 11.77 -8.73 -1.17
CA VAL A 246 11.29 -10.10 -1.08
C VAL A 246 10.64 -10.49 -2.41
N ILE A 247 11.14 -11.53 -3.05
CA ILE A 247 10.61 -12.03 -4.33
C ILE A 247 9.74 -13.26 -4.04
N ALA A 248 8.46 -13.19 -4.39
CA ALA A 248 7.55 -14.31 -4.21
C ALA A 248 7.80 -15.41 -5.25
N VAL A 249 7.79 -16.66 -4.78
CA VAL A 249 7.90 -17.86 -5.61
C VAL A 249 6.81 -18.85 -5.22
N GLY A 250 6.09 -19.42 -6.18
CA GLY A 250 5.04 -20.38 -5.81
C GLY A 250 3.99 -20.59 -6.89
N ALA A 251 2.74 -20.76 -6.43
CA ALA A 251 1.64 -21.18 -7.30
C ALA A 251 1.09 -20.03 -8.17
N ILE A 252 1.03 -18.83 -7.64
CA ILE A 252 0.50 -17.63 -8.32
C ILE A 252 1.60 -16.89 -9.09
N PRO A 253 2.75 -16.52 -8.49
CA PRO A 253 3.78 -15.81 -9.22
C PRO A 253 4.31 -16.61 -10.41
N HIS A 254 4.32 -15.98 -11.59
CA HIS A 254 4.76 -16.63 -12.82
C HIS A 254 6.25 -16.99 -12.74
N ARG A 255 6.58 -18.28 -12.89
CA ARG A 255 7.92 -18.84 -12.64
C ARG A 255 9.04 -18.14 -13.40
N LYS A 256 8.82 -17.83 -14.69
CA LYS A 256 9.85 -17.14 -15.50
C LYS A 256 10.14 -15.74 -14.96
N ILE A 257 9.10 -15.04 -14.51
CA ILE A 257 9.23 -13.68 -13.96
C ILE A 257 9.97 -13.71 -12.63
N SER A 258 9.59 -14.58 -11.69
CA SER A 258 10.32 -14.72 -10.41
C SER A 258 11.80 -15.10 -10.65
N ASN A 259 12.07 -16.02 -11.56
CA ASN A 259 13.46 -16.40 -11.89
C ASN A 259 14.24 -15.22 -12.47
N LEU A 260 13.67 -14.44 -13.40
CA LEU A 260 14.34 -13.30 -14.00
C LEU A 260 14.65 -12.20 -12.96
N LEU A 261 13.73 -11.95 -12.03
CA LEU A 261 13.96 -11.03 -10.90
C LEU A 261 15.15 -11.52 -10.04
N ILE A 262 15.18 -12.81 -9.69
CA ILE A 262 16.25 -13.43 -8.91
C ILE A 262 17.58 -13.36 -9.65
N GLU A 263 17.60 -13.68 -10.93
CA GLU A 263 18.81 -13.61 -11.77
C GLU A 263 19.31 -12.17 -11.88
N THR A 264 18.41 -11.21 -12.09
CA THR A 264 18.76 -9.78 -12.13
C THR A 264 19.40 -9.33 -10.81
N ALA A 265 18.82 -9.73 -9.67
CA ALA A 265 19.38 -9.41 -8.36
C ALA A 265 20.80 -10.00 -8.19
N LYS A 266 20.99 -11.28 -8.52
CA LYS A 266 22.29 -11.97 -8.43
C LYS A 266 23.36 -11.31 -9.31
N GLN A 267 23.05 -11.06 -10.58
CA GLN A 267 23.98 -10.48 -11.55
C GLN A 267 24.45 -9.08 -11.17
N ASN A 268 23.62 -8.34 -10.44
CA ASN A 268 23.89 -6.95 -10.05
C ASN A 268 24.28 -6.78 -8.57
N GLY A 269 24.45 -7.87 -7.82
CA GLY A 269 24.85 -7.84 -6.42
C GLY A 269 23.82 -7.12 -5.53
N ILE A 270 22.53 -7.25 -5.85
CA ILE A 270 21.44 -6.70 -5.05
C ILE A 270 21.04 -7.74 -4.00
N PRO A 271 21.01 -7.38 -2.71
CA PRO A 271 20.48 -8.28 -1.70
C PRO A 271 19.00 -8.52 -1.97
N TYR A 272 18.53 -9.75 -1.80
CA TYR A 272 17.13 -10.11 -1.96
C TYR A 272 16.78 -11.30 -1.07
N GLN A 273 15.50 -11.47 -0.82
CA GLN A 273 14.94 -12.57 -0.04
C GLN A 273 13.90 -13.30 -0.89
N ILE A 274 13.60 -14.54 -0.52
CA ILE A 274 12.60 -15.36 -1.24
C ILE A 274 11.50 -15.75 -0.26
N GLU A 275 10.26 -15.53 -0.67
CA GLU A 275 9.07 -15.92 0.08
C GLU A 275 8.26 -16.95 -0.70
N PRO A 276 7.94 -18.11 -0.07
CA PRO A 276 7.06 -19.09 -0.69
C PRO A 276 5.61 -18.61 -0.69
N SER A 277 4.97 -18.64 -1.86
CA SER A 277 3.55 -18.31 -2.04
C SER A 277 2.77 -19.54 -2.50
N PRO A 278 2.27 -20.38 -1.58
CA PRO A 278 1.61 -21.64 -1.93
C PRO A 278 0.18 -21.47 -2.44
N SER A 279 -0.41 -20.29 -2.26
CA SER A 279 -1.80 -19.98 -2.63
C SER A 279 -1.91 -18.51 -3.07
N ARG A 280 -3.03 -17.85 -2.77
CA ARG A 280 -3.22 -16.42 -3.00
C ARG A 280 -2.09 -15.60 -2.37
N THR A 281 -1.70 -14.53 -3.07
CA THR A 281 -0.65 -13.62 -2.61
C THR A 281 -1.18 -12.55 -1.65
N GLY A 282 -2.47 -12.25 -1.72
CA GLY A 282 -3.08 -11.14 -0.98
C GLY A 282 -2.67 -9.77 -1.53
N THR A 283 -2.23 -9.71 -2.79
CA THR A 283 -1.76 -8.48 -3.44
C THR A 283 -2.49 -8.27 -4.77
N ASP A 284 -2.25 -7.16 -5.42
CA ASP A 284 -2.75 -6.84 -6.77
C ASP A 284 -2.50 -7.94 -7.81
N THR A 285 -1.47 -8.79 -7.64
CA THR A 285 -1.15 -9.92 -8.53
C THR A 285 -2.30 -10.91 -8.65
N ASP A 286 -3.05 -11.15 -7.57
CA ASP A 286 -4.18 -12.07 -7.58
C ASP A 286 -5.25 -11.68 -8.60
N GLN A 287 -5.37 -10.40 -8.89
CA GLN A 287 -6.31 -9.85 -9.85
C GLN A 287 -5.68 -9.60 -11.24
N ILE A 288 -4.44 -9.14 -11.29
CA ILE A 288 -3.71 -8.88 -12.55
C ILE A 288 -3.63 -10.14 -13.40
N GLN A 289 -3.29 -11.29 -12.82
CA GLN A 289 -3.17 -12.56 -13.53
C GLN A 289 -4.48 -13.03 -14.20
N LEU A 290 -5.64 -12.60 -13.67
CA LEU A 290 -6.94 -12.96 -14.25
C LEU A 290 -7.18 -12.34 -15.63
N GLU A 291 -6.42 -11.32 -15.95
CA GLU A 291 -6.45 -10.64 -17.26
C GLU A 291 -5.42 -11.22 -18.26
N THR A 292 -5.05 -12.50 -18.05
CA THR A 292 -4.09 -13.26 -18.89
C THR A 292 -2.66 -12.71 -18.90
N VAL A 293 -2.27 -11.99 -17.85
CA VAL A 293 -0.95 -11.38 -17.71
C VAL A 293 -0.01 -12.30 -16.94
N ALA A 294 1.22 -12.48 -17.42
CA ALA A 294 2.26 -13.17 -16.67
C ALA A 294 2.70 -12.29 -15.50
N ALA A 295 2.23 -12.59 -14.29
CA ALA A 295 2.40 -11.70 -13.14
C ALA A 295 3.39 -12.23 -12.10
N GLY A 296 4.15 -11.32 -11.47
CA GLY A 296 5.06 -11.56 -10.34
C GLY A 296 4.75 -10.65 -9.17
N VAL A 297 5.36 -10.95 -8.01
CA VAL A 297 5.26 -10.14 -6.79
C VAL A 297 6.65 -9.82 -6.28
N VAL A 298 6.86 -8.55 -5.95
CA VAL A 298 8.04 -8.05 -5.25
C VAL A 298 7.58 -7.26 -4.04
N SER A 299 7.91 -7.74 -2.85
CA SER A 299 7.41 -7.16 -1.60
C SER A 299 8.49 -6.41 -0.84
N LEU A 300 8.06 -5.36 -0.12
CA LEU A 300 8.87 -4.61 0.82
C LEU A 300 8.66 -5.18 2.24
N PRO A 301 9.72 -5.56 2.98
CA PRO A 301 9.57 -5.97 4.38
C PRO A 301 8.96 -4.86 5.24
N LEU A 302 7.88 -5.19 5.98
CA LEU A 302 7.15 -4.26 6.84
C LEU A 302 6.76 -4.95 8.15
N ARG A 303 6.77 -4.22 9.26
CA ARG A 303 6.20 -4.64 10.54
C ARG A 303 4.95 -3.86 10.87
N TYR A 304 4.10 -4.48 11.69
CA TYR A 304 2.90 -3.85 12.24
C TYR A 304 1.90 -3.44 11.15
N MET A 305 1.79 -4.26 10.10
CA MET A 305 0.83 -4.07 9.00
C MET A 305 -0.56 -3.75 9.52
N HIS A 306 -1.26 -2.81 8.86
CA HIS A 306 -2.62 -2.38 9.19
C HIS A 306 -2.75 -1.73 10.59
N THR A 307 -1.66 -1.17 11.11
CA THR A 307 -1.65 -0.46 12.41
C THR A 307 -1.42 1.04 12.22
N PRO A 308 -1.66 1.86 13.27
CA PRO A 308 -1.36 3.29 13.21
C PRO A 308 0.12 3.63 12.98
N TYR A 309 1.03 2.69 13.25
CA TYR A 309 2.48 2.85 13.06
C TYR A 309 3.08 1.58 12.47
N GLU A 310 3.08 1.51 11.16
CA GLU A 310 3.81 0.52 10.39
C GLU A 310 5.28 0.92 10.33
N GLN A 311 6.18 -0.05 10.17
CA GLN A 311 7.63 0.16 10.17
C GLN A 311 8.26 -0.43 8.91
N ILE A 312 9.07 0.36 8.21
CA ILE A 312 9.89 -0.07 7.07
C ILE A 312 11.35 0.35 7.22
N CYS A 313 12.23 -0.28 6.44
CA CYS A 313 13.61 0.15 6.26
C CYS A 313 13.78 0.86 4.91
N VAL A 314 14.21 2.12 4.92
CA VAL A 314 14.33 2.93 3.69
C VAL A 314 15.37 2.38 2.72
N LYS A 315 16.39 1.66 3.21
CA LYS A 315 17.37 0.98 2.34
C LYS A 315 16.73 -0.07 1.45
N ASP A 316 15.72 -0.78 1.94
CA ASP A 316 15.02 -1.80 1.16
C ASP A 316 14.21 -1.16 0.01
N ILE A 317 13.69 0.07 0.19
CA ILE A 317 13.08 0.87 -0.90
C ILE A 317 14.09 1.11 -2.02
N ASP A 318 15.32 1.54 -1.67
CA ASP A 318 16.35 1.87 -2.66
C ASP A 318 16.82 0.64 -3.44
N GLU A 319 17.02 -0.49 -2.75
CA GLU A 319 17.45 -1.75 -3.39
C GLU A 319 16.31 -2.35 -4.24
N THR A 320 15.06 -2.24 -3.79
CA THR A 320 13.90 -2.68 -4.59
C THR A 320 13.78 -1.85 -5.87
N ALA A 321 13.84 -0.53 -5.78
CA ALA A 321 13.79 0.35 -6.94
C ALA A 321 14.94 0.08 -7.93
N ARG A 322 16.14 -0.23 -7.40
CA ARG A 322 17.30 -0.62 -8.20
C ARG A 322 17.07 -1.94 -8.92
N LEU A 323 16.55 -2.94 -8.22
CA LEU A 323 16.21 -4.24 -8.82
C LEU A 323 15.24 -4.07 -9.97
N LEU A 324 14.14 -3.35 -9.75
CA LEU A 324 13.08 -3.18 -10.76
C LEU A 324 13.56 -2.41 -12.00
N ALA A 325 14.35 -1.37 -11.82
CA ALA A 325 14.91 -0.62 -12.95
C ALA A 325 15.85 -1.49 -13.81
N LEU A 326 16.68 -2.32 -13.18
CA LEU A 326 17.57 -3.24 -13.87
C LEU A 326 16.81 -4.42 -14.49
N PHE A 327 15.75 -4.91 -13.84
CA PHE A 327 14.83 -5.90 -14.39
C PHE A 327 14.22 -5.38 -15.70
N VAL A 328 13.67 -4.17 -15.72
CA VAL A 328 13.13 -3.55 -16.94
C VAL A 328 14.18 -3.46 -18.04
N SER A 329 15.40 -3.03 -17.70
CA SER A 329 16.51 -2.93 -18.67
C SER A 329 16.96 -4.29 -19.22
N ALA A 330 16.74 -5.37 -18.47
CA ALA A 330 17.08 -6.74 -18.86
C ALA A 330 16.00 -7.44 -19.70
N LEU A 331 14.78 -6.92 -19.75
CA LEU A 331 13.68 -7.51 -20.50
C LEU A 331 13.98 -7.54 -22.00
N LYS A 332 13.68 -8.68 -22.64
CA LYS A 332 13.82 -8.91 -24.08
C LYS A 332 12.54 -9.46 -24.67
N GLU A 333 12.31 -9.19 -25.94
CA GLU A 333 11.19 -9.73 -26.70
C GLU A 333 11.08 -11.26 -26.53
N GLY A 334 9.86 -11.78 -26.29
CA GLY A 334 9.62 -13.21 -26.13
C GLY A 334 10.04 -13.79 -24.78
N VAL A 335 10.24 -12.97 -23.74
CA VAL A 335 10.66 -13.41 -22.40
C VAL A 335 9.58 -14.23 -21.65
N VAL A 336 8.30 -14.07 -21.95
CA VAL A 336 7.16 -14.81 -21.39
C VAL A 336 6.45 -15.68 -22.41
#